data_768dcc3cbb0ee64836b01c88e2a6c926
#
_entry.id   768dcc3cbb0ee64836b01c88e2a6c926
#
_cell.length_a   1.000
_cell.length_b   1.000
_cell.length_c   1.000
_cell.angle_alpha   90.00
_cell.angle_beta   90.00
_cell.angle_gamma   90.00
#
_symmetry.space_group_name_H-M   'P 1'
#
loop_
_entity.id
_entity.type
_entity.pdbx_description
1 polymer ?
#
loop_
_entity_poly.entity_id
_entity_poly.type
_entity_poly.pdbx_seq_one_letter_code
_entity_poly.pdbx_strand_id
1 'polypeptide(L)'
;MAVTYDILGTSVSMPCVVRDASAGTAMFDVDAAAAQRLLPGDEFGVVEVSPGRCQLILAVIDYRDNDLGDYLEVGVTLFVTPRGGGEAGTYILRLPVDQEFTCAAGRTIWGFPKSVEDISLDHAADHVTATLRMDGELVLRLTLPRGGDDTMPPLPMTTYSHIDGVAHATPFSQGGGGAQVRADGDGVVLELGAHPLAKDLAGLGLPAPAIMSTWTERMAGTFEAPRPL
;
A
#
# COMPACT_ATOMS: atom_id res chain seq x y z
N MET A 1 -1.90 -22.08 -18.93
CA MET A 1 -3.20 -22.11 -18.25
C MET A 1 -3.22 -20.97 -17.29
N ALA A 2 -4.35 -20.22 -17.17
CA ALA A 2 -4.47 -19.17 -16.17
C ALA A 2 -4.40 -19.81 -14.77
N VAL A 3 -3.64 -19.21 -13.86
CA VAL A 3 -3.63 -19.62 -12.45
C VAL A 3 -4.92 -19.13 -11.82
N THR A 4 -5.61 -20.00 -11.10
CA THR A 4 -6.93 -19.70 -10.51
C THR A 4 -6.91 -20.12 -9.04
N TYR A 5 -7.50 -19.30 -8.18
CA TYR A 5 -7.65 -19.54 -6.74
C TYR A 5 -9.12 -19.60 -6.37
N ASP A 6 -9.48 -20.49 -5.46
CA ASP A 6 -10.79 -20.48 -4.81
C ASP A 6 -10.74 -19.62 -3.56
N ILE A 7 -11.54 -18.57 -3.54
CA ILE A 7 -11.64 -17.64 -2.41
C ILE A 7 -13.10 -17.61 -1.94
N LEU A 8 -13.34 -18.18 -0.78
CA LEU A 8 -14.69 -18.26 -0.19
C LEU A 8 -15.74 -18.80 -1.16
N GLY A 9 -15.39 -19.80 -2.00
CA GLY A 9 -16.27 -20.40 -3.00
C GLY A 9 -16.37 -19.62 -4.30
N THR A 10 -15.62 -18.54 -4.47
CA THR A 10 -15.55 -17.76 -5.71
C THR A 10 -14.18 -17.93 -6.37
N SER A 11 -14.18 -18.16 -7.68
CA SER A 11 -12.96 -18.37 -8.46
C SER A 11 -12.35 -17.03 -8.87
N VAL A 12 -11.09 -16.78 -8.48
CA VAL A 12 -10.29 -15.59 -8.85
C VAL A 12 -9.15 -16.04 -9.78
N SER A 13 -9.10 -15.46 -10.98
CA SER A 13 -8.06 -15.78 -11.99
C SER A 13 -6.94 -14.74 -12.00
N MET A 14 -5.72 -15.20 -12.30
CA MET A 14 -4.57 -14.31 -12.47
C MET A 14 -4.31 -14.05 -13.97
N PRO A 15 -3.90 -12.80 -14.31
CA PRO A 15 -3.73 -11.64 -13.43
C PRO A 15 -5.07 -11.12 -12.87
N CYS A 16 -5.06 -10.63 -11.62
CA CYS A 16 -6.17 -9.88 -11.05
C CYS A 16 -6.16 -8.45 -11.63
N VAL A 17 -7.29 -8.01 -12.17
CA VAL A 17 -7.39 -6.75 -12.92
C VAL A 17 -8.12 -5.69 -12.11
N VAL A 18 -7.51 -4.52 -12.00
CA VAL A 18 -8.15 -3.27 -11.53
C VAL A 18 -8.48 -2.44 -12.77
N ARG A 19 -9.76 -2.13 -12.96
CA ARG A 19 -10.26 -1.34 -14.10
C ARG A 19 -10.52 0.11 -13.75
N ASP A 20 -10.96 0.36 -12.52
CA ASP A 20 -11.18 1.72 -12.00
C ASP A 20 -10.98 1.77 -10.49
N ALA A 21 -10.11 2.67 -10.06
CA ALA A 21 -9.89 3.05 -8.66
C ALA A 21 -9.40 4.50 -8.59
N SER A 22 -9.47 5.13 -7.43
CA SER A 22 -8.61 6.26 -7.14
C SER A 22 -7.56 5.86 -6.11
N ALA A 23 -6.35 6.37 -6.27
CA ALA A 23 -5.24 6.04 -5.40
C ALA A 23 -4.42 7.28 -5.06
N GLY A 24 -4.09 7.44 -3.79
CA GLY A 24 -3.20 8.47 -3.29
C GLY A 24 -2.10 7.89 -2.42
N THR A 25 -0.92 8.47 -2.48
CA THR A 25 0.20 8.10 -1.62
C THR A 25 0.84 9.32 -0.96
N ALA A 26 1.33 9.14 0.25
CA ALA A 26 2.28 10.06 0.90
C ALA A 26 3.55 9.30 1.26
N MET A 27 4.69 9.87 0.94
CA MET A 27 6.00 9.31 1.23
C MET A 27 6.67 10.11 2.35
N PHE A 28 7.24 9.41 3.31
CA PHE A 28 7.90 9.98 4.48
C PHE A 28 9.33 9.46 4.59
N ASP A 29 10.22 10.33 4.98
CA ASP A 29 11.59 9.97 5.35
C ASP A 29 11.60 9.51 6.81
N VAL A 30 12.03 8.27 7.08
CA VAL A 30 11.94 7.61 8.40
C VAL A 30 13.27 6.96 8.81
N ASP A 31 13.39 6.60 10.10
CA ASP A 31 14.58 5.90 10.62
C ASP A 31 14.68 4.48 10.05
N ALA A 32 15.78 4.18 9.35
CA ALA A 32 15.98 2.91 8.67
C ALA A 32 16.11 1.73 9.64
N ALA A 33 16.77 1.92 10.79
CA ALA A 33 16.92 0.86 11.79
C ALA A 33 15.58 0.53 12.47
N ALA A 34 14.74 1.55 12.73
CA ALA A 34 13.39 1.34 13.24
C ALA A 34 12.51 0.63 12.20
N ALA A 35 12.56 1.05 10.95
CA ALA A 35 11.81 0.43 9.84
C ALA A 35 12.24 -1.04 9.63
N GLN A 36 13.54 -1.34 9.67
CA GLN A 36 14.06 -2.71 9.54
C GLN A 36 13.47 -3.65 10.59
N ARG A 37 13.25 -3.17 11.83
CA ARG A 37 12.66 -3.99 12.90
C ARG A 37 11.20 -4.36 12.68
N LEU A 38 10.49 -3.66 11.79
CA LEU A 38 9.10 -3.97 11.43
C LEU A 38 8.97 -5.04 10.34
N LEU A 39 10.06 -5.32 9.61
CA LEU A 39 10.07 -6.39 8.62
C LEU A 39 10.10 -7.76 9.34
N PRO A 40 9.30 -8.74 8.88
CA PRO A 40 9.40 -10.10 9.39
C PRO A 40 10.62 -10.80 8.77
N GLY A 41 11.33 -11.57 9.59
CA GLY A 41 12.48 -12.35 9.14
C GLY A 41 13.70 -11.52 8.72
N ASP A 42 14.64 -12.19 8.06
CA ASP A 42 15.92 -11.62 7.64
C ASP A 42 16.09 -11.57 6.11
N GLU A 43 15.06 -11.96 5.35
CA GLU A 43 15.14 -12.09 3.89
C GLU A 43 15.24 -10.74 3.17
N PHE A 44 14.75 -9.68 3.83
CA PHE A 44 14.71 -8.35 3.23
C PHE A 44 15.48 -7.32 4.05
N GLY A 45 16.14 -6.39 3.35
CA GLY A 45 16.70 -5.17 3.92
C GLY A 45 15.94 -3.96 3.43
N VAL A 46 15.70 -2.96 4.30
CA VAL A 46 15.15 -1.68 3.86
C VAL A 46 16.12 -0.99 2.91
N VAL A 47 15.60 -0.29 1.91
CA VAL A 47 16.43 0.53 1.01
C VAL A 47 16.75 1.84 1.70
N GLU A 48 18.01 2.07 2.06
CA GLU A 48 18.47 3.36 2.57
C GLU A 48 18.68 4.34 1.42
N VAL A 49 18.04 5.50 1.50
CA VAL A 49 18.21 6.61 0.53
C VAL A 49 19.34 7.55 0.95
N SER A 50 19.69 7.54 2.22
CA SER A 50 20.87 8.16 2.83
C SER A 50 21.22 7.41 4.12
N PRO A 51 22.42 7.55 4.69
CA PRO A 51 22.83 6.79 5.87
C PRO A 51 21.81 6.88 7.01
N GLY A 52 21.25 5.72 7.41
CA GLY A 52 20.27 5.59 8.49
C GLY A 52 18.86 6.07 8.15
N ARG A 53 18.57 6.41 6.87
CA ARG A 53 17.25 6.89 6.44
C ARG A 53 16.68 6.05 5.31
N CYS A 54 15.40 5.71 5.42
CA CYS A 54 14.64 5.02 4.38
C CYS A 54 13.28 5.70 4.16
N GLN A 55 12.52 5.21 3.20
CA GLN A 55 11.23 5.79 2.82
C GLN A 55 10.09 4.85 3.20
N LEU A 56 9.09 5.41 3.89
CA LEU A 56 7.80 4.79 4.17
C LEU A 56 6.74 5.41 3.25
N ILE A 57 5.87 4.58 2.70
CA ILE A 57 4.70 5.00 1.93
C ILE A 57 3.44 4.68 2.73
N LEU A 58 2.59 5.69 2.93
CA LEU A 58 1.19 5.51 3.29
C LEU A 58 0.37 5.64 2.01
N ALA A 59 -0.41 4.61 1.68
CA ALA A 59 -1.28 4.57 0.51
C ALA A 59 -2.74 4.52 0.92
N VAL A 60 -3.60 5.16 0.12
CA VAL A 60 -5.06 5.12 0.28
C VAL A 60 -5.64 4.81 -1.09
N ILE A 61 -6.45 3.77 -1.18
CA ILE A 61 -7.05 3.34 -2.43
C ILE A 61 -8.56 3.14 -2.23
N ASP A 62 -9.33 3.66 -3.19
CA ASP A 62 -10.76 3.45 -3.35
C ASP A 62 -10.97 2.63 -4.62
N TYR A 63 -11.15 1.32 -4.47
CA TYR A 63 -11.40 0.40 -5.57
C TYR A 63 -12.89 0.39 -5.91
N ARG A 64 -13.24 0.78 -7.15
CA ARG A 64 -14.61 0.87 -7.65
C ARG A 64 -14.97 -0.23 -8.65
N ASP A 65 -14.02 -0.66 -9.47
CA ASP A 65 -14.19 -1.78 -10.42
C ASP A 65 -12.91 -2.60 -10.51
N ASN A 66 -12.95 -3.80 -9.95
CA ASN A 66 -11.88 -4.79 -10.03
C ASN A 66 -12.41 -6.21 -9.78
N ASP A 67 -11.54 -7.20 -9.94
CA ASP A 67 -11.91 -8.61 -9.83
C ASP A 67 -12.20 -9.08 -8.39
N LEU A 68 -11.93 -8.23 -7.38
CA LEU A 68 -12.17 -8.53 -5.95
C LEU A 68 -13.37 -7.75 -5.37
N GLY A 69 -14.09 -6.96 -6.20
CA GLY A 69 -15.22 -6.13 -5.77
C GLY A 69 -14.79 -4.73 -5.28
N ASP A 70 -15.76 -3.98 -4.79
CA ASP A 70 -15.56 -2.60 -4.32
C ASP A 70 -15.05 -2.63 -2.89
N TYR A 71 -14.00 -1.88 -2.60
CA TYR A 71 -13.48 -1.76 -1.23
C TYR A 71 -12.51 -0.60 -1.07
N LEU A 72 -12.32 -0.19 0.19
CA LEU A 72 -11.32 0.77 0.61
C LEU A 72 -10.09 0.05 1.17
N GLU A 73 -8.92 0.62 0.92
CA GLU A 73 -7.65 0.07 1.38
C GLU A 73 -6.71 1.15 1.88
N VAL A 74 -6.04 0.88 3.00
CA VAL A 74 -4.93 1.71 3.51
C VAL A 74 -3.67 0.85 3.57
N GLY A 75 -2.60 1.27 2.90
CA GLY A 75 -1.32 0.56 2.85
C GLY A 75 -0.25 1.25 3.68
N VAL A 76 0.52 0.46 4.44
CA VAL A 76 1.76 0.87 5.10
C VAL A 76 2.90 0.06 4.49
N THR A 77 3.79 0.71 3.74
CA THR A 77 4.71 0.03 2.84
C THR A 77 6.12 0.61 2.94
N LEU A 78 7.14 -0.25 2.85
CA LEU A 78 8.55 0.12 2.79
C LEU A 78 9.16 -0.27 1.45
N PHE A 79 10.19 0.44 1.00
CA PHE A 79 11.07 -0.07 -0.05
C PHE A 79 12.09 -1.02 0.55
N VAL A 80 12.24 -2.18 -0.08
CA VAL A 80 13.14 -3.25 0.36
C VAL A 80 13.92 -3.84 -0.81
N THR A 81 15.03 -4.51 -0.46
CA THR A 81 15.78 -5.35 -1.38
C THR A 81 15.94 -6.74 -0.76
N PRO A 82 15.73 -7.84 -1.52
CA PRO A 82 16.04 -9.19 -1.05
C PRO A 82 17.53 -9.34 -0.71
N ARG A 83 17.87 -9.85 0.46
CA ARG A 83 19.29 -10.00 0.88
C ARG A 83 20.03 -11.08 0.08
N GLY A 84 19.30 -12.02 -0.53
CA GLY A 84 19.83 -13.01 -1.46
C GLY A 84 20.18 -12.48 -2.85
N GLY A 85 19.97 -11.17 -3.09
CA GLY A 85 20.09 -10.52 -4.39
C GLY A 85 18.75 -10.41 -5.11
N GLY A 86 18.59 -9.38 -5.93
CA GLY A 86 17.35 -9.06 -6.64
C GLY A 86 17.15 -7.56 -6.79
N GLU A 87 16.06 -7.17 -7.41
CA GLU A 87 15.71 -5.78 -7.61
C GLU A 87 15.05 -5.18 -6.35
N ALA A 88 15.16 -3.88 -6.19
CA ALA A 88 14.41 -3.16 -5.17
C ALA A 88 12.92 -3.23 -5.50
N GLY A 89 12.10 -3.40 -4.47
CA GLY A 89 10.66 -3.44 -4.58
C GLY A 89 10.02 -2.91 -3.30
N THR A 90 8.75 -3.19 -3.12
CA THR A 90 8.02 -2.79 -1.91
C THR A 90 7.76 -3.99 -1.00
N TYR A 91 7.62 -3.76 0.29
CA TYR A 91 7.13 -4.72 1.28
C TYR A 91 5.98 -4.08 2.05
N ILE A 92 4.82 -4.74 2.02
CA ILE A 92 3.62 -4.24 2.70
C ILE A 92 3.66 -4.70 4.15
N LEU A 93 3.79 -3.76 5.09
CA LEU A 93 3.79 -4.04 6.53
C LEU A 93 2.38 -4.27 7.08
N ARG A 94 1.41 -3.49 6.57
CA ARG A 94 -0.01 -3.56 6.94
C ARG A 94 -0.87 -3.17 5.74
N LEU A 95 -2.01 -3.83 5.58
CA LEU A 95 -2.93 -3.58 4.47
C LEU A 95 -4.40 -3.72 4.93
N PRO A 96 -4.86 -2.88 5.87
CA PRO A 96 -6.26 -2.84 6.25
C PRO A 96 -7.17 -2.57 5.05
N VAL A 97 -8.31 -3.26 5.03
CA VAL A 97 -9.38 -3.14 4.04
C VAL A 97 -10.74 -3.15 4.76
N ASP A 98 -11.81 -2.69 4.12
CA ASP A 98 -13.16 -2.66 4.71
C ASP A 98 -14.05 -3.84 4.25
N GLN A 99 -13.49 -4.83 3.53
CA GLN A 99 -14.26 -5.90 2.89
C GLN A 99 -13.59 -7.27 3.08
N GLU A 100 -14.39 -8.29 3.48
CA GLU A 100 -13.91 -9.63 3.82
C GLU A 100 -13.36 -10.42 2.62
N PHE A 101 -14.00 -10.34 1.45
CA PHE A 101 -13.59 -11.10 0.29
C PHE A 101 -12.19 -10.71 -0.19
N THR A 102 -11.92 -9.39 -0.33
CA THR A 102 -10.58 -8.91 -0.68
C THR A 102 -9.55 -9.23 0.40
N CYS A 103 -9.95 -9.23 1.68
CA CYS A 103 -9.07 -9.63 2.78
C CYS A 103 -8.64 -11.09 2.61
N ALA A 104 -9.60 -12.00 2.40
CA ALA A 104 -9.34 -13.42 2.18
C ALA A 104 -8.48 -13.64 0.92
N ALA A 105 -8.83 -12.98 -0.20
CA ALA A 105 -8.09 -13.06 -1.45
C ALA A 105 -6.63 -12.60 -1.29
N GLY A 106 -6.41 -11.42 -0.69
CA GLY A 106 -5.07 -10.86 -0.50
C GLY A 106 -4.16 -11.76 0.35
N ARG A 107 -4.72 -12.34 1.41
CA ARG A 107 -3.99 -13.27 2.29
C ARG A 107 -3.70 -14.60 1.62
N THR A 108 -4.68 -15.18 0.93
CA THR A 108 -4.57 -16.50 0.31
C THR A 108 -3.69 -16.50 -0.94
N ILE A 109 -3.87 -15.49 -1.80
CA ILE A 109 -3.19 -15.44 -3.10
C ILE A 109 -1.75 -14.93 -2.92
N TRP A 110 -1.59 -13.79 -2.23
CA TRP A 110 -0.32 -13.07 -2.22
C TRP A 110 0.38 -13.03 -0.86
N GLY A 111 -0.24 -13.57 0.20
CA GLY A 111 0.32 -13.45 1.55
C GLY A 111 0.34 -12.01 2.08
N PHE A 112 -0.49 -11.13 1.55
CA PHE A 112 -0.56 -9.74 2.01
C PHE A 112 -1.16 -9.67 3.42
N PRO A 113 -0.64 -8.80 4.30
CA PRO A 113 -1.06 -8.70 5.69
C PRO A 113 -2.38 -7.91 5.82
N LYS A 114 -3.42 -8.35 5.09
CA LYS A 114 -4.75 -7.74 5.12
C LYS A 114 -5.49 -8.08 6.41
N SER A 115 -6.24 -7.10 6.92
CA SER A 115 -7.23 -7.24 7.99
C SER A 115 -8.47 -6.43 7.63
N VAL A 116 -9.65 -6.86 8.11
CA VAL A 116 -10.89 -6.11 7.90
C VAL A 116 -11.03 -5.09 9.01
N GLU A 117 -11.10 -3.82 8.65
CA GLU A 117 -11.04 -2.69 9.57
C GLU A 117 -12.04 -1.60 9.19
N ASP A 118 -12.27 -0.65 10.09
CA ASP A 118 -13.11 0.52 9.84
C ASP A 118 -12.30 1.59 9.08
N ILE A 119 -12.61 1.73 7.79
CA ILE A 119 -11.98 2.71 6.90
C ILE A 119 -13.07 3.62 6.34
N SER A 120 -12.81 4.92 6.32
CA SER A 120 -13.65 5.88 5.64
C SER A 120 -12.82 6.85 4.82
N LEU A 121 -13.35 7.26 3.66
CA LEU A 121 -12.79 8.30 2.80
C LEU A 121 -13.78 9.45 2.70
N ASP A 122 -13.31 10.66 3.02
CA ASP A 122 -14.03 11.90 2.81
C ASP A 122 -13.43 12.64 1.61
N HIS A 123 -14.21 12.75 0.53
CA HIS A 123 -13.79 13.33 -0.73
C HIS A 123 -14.23 14.82 -0.80
N ALA A 124 -13.30 15.74 -0.59
CA ALA A 124 -13.48 17.14 -0.91
C ALA A 124 -13.08 17.44 -2.39
N ALA A 125 -13.24 18.68 -2.83
CA ALA A 125 -12.94 19.05 -4.21
C ALA A 125 -11.43 18.97 -4.53
N ASP A 126 -10.58 19.31 -3.59
CA ASP A 126 -9.12 19.47 -3.74
C ASP A 126 -8.29 18.51 -2.86
N HIS A 127 -8.93 17.73 -2.00
CA HIS A 127 -8.27 16.76 -1.14
C HIS A 127 -9.16 15.57 -0.80
N VAL A 128 -8.54 14.50 -0.31
CA VAL A 128 -9.20 13.33 0.28
C VAL A 128 -8.65 13.12 1.67
N THR A 129 -9.53 12.84 2.63
CA THR A 129 -9.13 12.46 3.98
C THR A 129 -9.54 11.02 4.26
N ALA A 130 -8.54 10.16 4.44
CA ALA A 130 -8.72 8.78 4.89
C ALA A 130 -8.67 8.72 6.41
N THR A 131 -9.60 8.01 7.02
CA THR A 131 -9.59 7.68 8.46
C THR A 131 -9.56 6.17 8.61
N LEU A 132 -8.55 5.66 9.31
CA LEU A 132 -8.43 4.24 9.68
C LEU A 132 -8.62 4.10 11.18
N ARG A 133 -9.56 3.21 11.58
CA ARG A 133 -9.75 2.75 12.95
C ARG A 133 -9.58 1.24 13.02
N MET A 134 -8.93 0.79 14.07
CA MET A 134 -8.77 -0.62 14.42
C MET A 134 -9.15 -0.80 15.88
N ASP A 135 -9.89 -1.85 16.19
CA ASP A 135 -10.42 -2.09 17.56
C ASP A 135 -11.19 -0.89 18.15
N GLY A 136 -11.84 -0.08 17.28
CA GLY A 136 -12.55 1.14 17.69
C GLY A 136 -11.66 2.35 17.96
N GLU A 137 -10.32 2.19 17.99
CA GLU A 137 -9.36 3.28 18.20
C GLU A 137 -8.89 3.88 16.87
N LEU A 138 -8.62 5.18 16.86
CA LEU A 138 -7.98 5.83 15.71
C LEU A 138 -6.56 5.30 15.55
N VAL A 139 -6.23 4.82 14.35
CA VAL A 139 -4.86 4.53 13.92
C VAL A 139 -4.25 5.78 13.32
N LEU A 140 -4.86 6.27 12.23
CA LEU A 140 -4.41 7.47 11.53
C LEU A 140 -5.58 8.18 10.85
N ARG A 141 -5.35 9.47 10.60
CA ARG A 141 -6.07 10.26 9.62
C ARG A 141 -5.05 10.85 8.66
N LEU A 142 -5.21 10.57 7.37
CA LEU A 142 -4.31 11.02 6.32
C LEU A 142 -5.08 11.86 5.32
N THR A 143 -4.73 13.14 5.21
CA THR A 143 -5.25 14.03 4.18
C THR A 143 -4.24 14.12 3.04
N LEU A 144 -4.70 13.89 1.82
CA LEU A 144 -3.92 13.95 0.59
C LEU A 144 -4.53 14.96 -0.38
N PRO A 145 -3.74 15.81 -1.00
CA PRO A 145 -4.20 16.61 -2.13
C PRO A 145 -4.68 15.69 -3.27
N ARG A 146 -5.79 16.04 -3.91
CA ARG A 146 -6.33 15.33 -5.07
C ARG A 146 -6.45 16.25 -6.29
N GLY A 147 -6.79 15.62 -7.41
CA GLY A 147 -6.89 16.27 -8.72
C GLY A 147 -5.57 16.17 -9.49
N GLY A 148 -5.59 16.66 -10.69
CA GLY A 148 -4.48 16.63 -11.64
C GLY A 148 -4.98 16.32 -13.04
N ASP A 149 -4.21 16.74 -14.05
CA ASP A 149 -4.56 16.58 -15.47
C ASP A 149 -3.59 15.63 -16.19
N ASP A 150 -2.56 15.12 -15.47
CA ASP A 150 -1.57 14.24 -16.04
C ASP A 150 -2.10 12.82 -16.24
N THR A 151 -1.41 12.09 -17.09
CA THR A 151 -1.62 10.65 -17.26
C THR A 151 -0.31 9.92 -16.92
N MET A 152 -0.37 9.04 -15.94
CA MET A 152 0.74 8.14 -15.62
C MET A 152 0.64 6.88 -16.48
N PRO A 153 1.68 6.55 -17.26
CA PRO A 153 1.73 5.28 -17.97
C PRO A 153 1.76 4.13 -16.95
N PRO A 154 1.31 2.91 -17.32
CA PRO A 154 1.47 1.75 -16.46
C PRO A 154 2.94 1.53 -16.12
N LEU A 155 3.28 1.60 -14.83
CA LEU A 155 4.62 1.36 -14.33
C LEU A 155 4.70 -0.05 -13.74
N PRO A 156 5.62 -0.89 -14.23
CA PRO A 156 5.87 -2.20 -13.64
C PRO A 156 6.57 -2.03 -12.30
N MET A 157 6.08 -2.76 -11.31
CA MET A 157 6.59 -2.77 -9.94
C MET A 157 6.60 -4.19 -9.40
N THR A 158 7.32 -4.40 -8.30
CA THR A 158 7.31 -5.66 -7.56
C THR A 158 7.03 -5.37 -6.10
N THR A 159 6.10 -6.12 -5.52
CA THR A 159 5.93 -6.17 -4.07
C THR A 159 6.31 -7.53 -3.54
N TYR A 160 6.92 -7.55 -2.36
CA TYR A 160 7.38 -8.76 -1.68
C TYR A 160 6.46 -9.10 -0.50
N SER A 161 6.33 -10.38 -0.23
CA SER A 161 5.51 -10.90 0.86
C SER A 161 6.04 -12.25 1.33
N HIS A 162 5.41 -12.82 2.35
CA HIS A 162 5.62 -14.22 2.75
C HIS A 162 4.32 -15.00 2.61
N ILE A 163 4.40 -16.17 1.98
CA ILE A 163 3.31 -17.16 1.92
C ILE A 163 3.85 -18.43 2.60
N ASP A 164 3.20 -18.87 3.66
CA ASP A 164 3.62 -20.04 4.46
C ASP A 164 5.11 -19.99 4.89
N GLY A 165 5.59 -18.79 5.23
CA GLY A 165 6.97 -18.57 5.67
C GLY A 165 8.00 -18.52 4.54
N VAL A 166 7.58 -18.63 3.27
CA VAL A 166 8.46 -18.51 2.10
C VAL A 166 8.32 -17.12 1.49
N ALA A 167 9.44 -16.47 1.21
CA ALA A 167 9.47 -15.17 0.55
C ALA A 167 9.01 -15.27 -0.91
N HIS A 168 8.14 -14.36 -1.34
CA HIS A 168 7.58 -14.30 -2.69
C HIS A 168 7.70 -12.90 -3.27
N ALA A 169 7.80 -12.85 -4.59
CA ALA A 169 7.71 -11.63 -5.40
C ALA A 169 6.40 -11.63 -6.19
N THR A 170 5.63 -10.55 -6.09
CA THR A 170 4.42 -10.32 -6.88
C THR A 170 4.66 -9.16 -7.83
N PRO A 171 4.80 -9.40 -9.14
CA PRO A 171 4.80 -8.33 -10.12
C PRO A 171 3.41 -7.68 -10.19
N PHE A 172 3.39 -6.37 -10.30
CA PHE A 172 2.16 -5.62 -10.55
C PHE A 172 2.45 -4.39 -11.40
N SER A 173 1.43 -3.82 -12.00
CA SER A 173 1.53 -2.56 -12.72
C SER A 173 0.35 -1.68 -12.38
N GLN A 174 0.59 -0.38 -12.33
CA GLN A 174 -0.47 0.60 -12.17
C GLN A 174 -0.13 1.90 -12.90
N GLY A 175 -1.17 2.57 -13.38
CA GLY A 175 -1.10 3.86 -14.03
C GLY A 175 -2.51 4.43 -14.16
N GLY A 176 -2.68 5.57 -14.81
CA GLY A 176 -4.02 6.14 -14.99
C GLY A 176 -4.04 7.63 -15.22
N GLY A 177 -5.24 8.16 -15.40
CA GLY A 177 -5.47 9.56 -15.68
C GLY A 177 -5.96 10.35 -14.47
N GLY A 178 -5.92 11.69 -14.60
CA GLY A 178 -6.22 12.59 -13.48
C GLY A 178 -5.14 12.51 -12.41
N ALA A 179 -3.89 12.37 -12.85
CA ALA A 179 -2.74 12.17 -11.99
C ALA A 179 -2.05 13.49 -11.63
N GLN A 180 -1.46 13.54 -10.45
CA GLN A 180 -0.51 14.57 -10.02
C GLN A 180 0.57 13.96 -9.15
N VAL A 181 1.75 14.58 -9.18
CA VAL A 181 2.86 14.31 -8.27
C VAL A 181 3.29 15.62 -7.62
N ARG A 182 3.36 15.65 -6.31
CA ARG A 182 3.89 16.79 -5.53
C ARG A 182 5.20 16.36 -4.89
N ALA A 183 6.29 16.87 -5.43
CA ALA A 183 7.66 16.49 -5.05
C ALA A 183 8.10 17.01 -3.67
N ASP A 184 7.31 17.88 -3.04
CA ASP A 184 7.56 18.47 -1.72
C ASP A 184 6.59 17.97 -0.65
N GLY A 185 5.60 17.12 -1.04
CA GLY A 185 4.55 16.62 -0.14
C GLY A 185 3.62 17.71 0.40
N ASP A 186 3.61 18.90 -0.19
CA ASP A 186 2.76 20.01 0.27
C ASP A 186 1.27 19.63 0.23
N GLY A 187 0.54 20.05 1.29
CA GLY A 187 -0.88 19.73 1.49
C GLY A 187 -1.15 18.35 2.12
N VAL A 188 -0.13 17.54 2.37
CA VAL A 188 -0.28 16.29 3.13
C VAL A 188 -0.37 16.59 4.61
N VAL A 189 -1.39 16.03 5.29
CA VAL A 189 -1.53 16.09 6.75
C VAL A 189 -1.70 14.68 7.30
N LEU A 190 -0.86 14.30 8.25
CA LEU A 190 -0.93 13.03 8.97
C LEU A 190 -1.20 13.26 10.45
N GLU A 191 -2.28 12.70 10.96
CA GLU A 191 -2.59 12.60 12.37
C GLU A 191 -2.49 11.13 12.80
N LEU A 192 -1.85 10.86 13.93
CA LEU A 192 -1.77 9.53 14.54
C LEU A 192 -2.64 9.45 15.77
N GLY A 193 -3.33 8.32 15.94
CA GLY A 193 -4.14 8.02 17.12
C GLY A 193 -3.38 7.29 18.23
N ALA A 194 -4.12 6.52 19.05
CA ALA A 194 -3.57 5.81 20.22
C ALA A 194 -3.35 4.29 19.98
N HIS A 195 -3.87 3.76 18.87
CA HIS A 195 -3.76 2.33 18.55
C HIS A 195 -2.28 1.86 18.47
N PRO A 196 -1.96 0.58 18.76
CA PRO A 196 -0.59 0.05 18.67
C PRO A 196 0.10 0.33 17.33
N LEU A 197 -0.60 0.19 16.20
CA LEU A 197 -0.04 0.53 14.88
C LEU A 197 0.33 2.02 14.76
N ALA A 198 -0.45 2.92 15.38
CA ALA A 198 -0.08 4.35 15.42
C ALA A 198 1.22 4.57 16.22
N LYS A 199 1.42 3.78 17.29
CA LYS A 199 2.67 3.82 18.09
C LYS A 199 3.87 3.27 17.28
N ASP A 200 3.67 2.22 16.48
CA ASP A 200 4.71 1.72 15.55
C ASP A 200 5.11 2.82 14.56
N LEU A 201 4.14 3.50 13.96
CA LEU A 201 4.38 4.63 13.06
C LEU A 201 5.08 5.81 13.76
N ALA A 202 4.68 6.13 15.00
CA ALA A 202 5.35 7.14 15.81
C ALA A 202 6.80 6.75 16.13
N GLY A 203 7.06 5.46 16.34
CA GLY A 203 8.40 4.91 16.54
C GLY A 203 9.33 5.06 15.32
N LEU A 204 8.77 5.29 14.13
CA LEU A 204 9.51 5.63 12.91
C LEU A 204 9.83 7.13 12.78
N GLY A 205 9.29 7.97 13.67
CA GLY A 205 9.44 9.42 13.66
C GLY A 205 8.25 10.17 13.08
N LEU A 206 7.10 9.51 12.89
CA LEU A 206 5.87 10.15 12.42
C LEU A 206 5.02 10.70 13.61
N PRO A 207 4.19 11.75 13.40
CA PRO A 207 4.00 12.46 12.14
C PRO A 207 5.17 13.39 11.80
N ALA A 208 5.50 13.46 10.52
CA ALA A 208 6.53 14.33 9.96
C ALA A 208 6.00 14.93 8.64
N PRO A 209 6.61 15.98 8.09
CA PRO A 209 6.29 16.45 6.75
C PRO A 209 6.52 15.32 5.72
N ALA A 210 5.56 15.13 4.82
CA ALA A 210 5.76 14.25 3.68
C ALA A 210 6.81 14.84 2.73
N ILE A 211 7.62 13.99 2.12
CA ILE A 211 8.63 14.41 1.14
C ILE A 211 8.11 14.35 -0.29
N MET A 212 7.01 13.63 -0.50
CA MET A 212 6.33 13.53 -1.79
C MET A 212 4.90 13.05 -1.55
N SER A 213 3.97 13.44 -2.43
CA SER A 213 2.67 12.80 -2.52
C SER A 213 2.25 12.61 -3.98
N THR A 214 1.40 11.62 -4.20
CA THR A 214 0.78 11.36 -5.51
C THR A 214 -0.73 11.22 -5.35
N TRP A 215 -1.45 11.50 -6.42
CA TRP A 215 -2.84 11.17 -6.58
C TRP A 215 -3.11 10.72 -8.02
N THR A 216 -3.97 9.71 -8.20
CA THR A 216 -4.45 9.27 -9.51
C THR A 216 -5.95 9.04 -9.40
N GLU A 217 -6.75 9.80 -10.13
CA GLU A 217 -8.20 9.80 -10.03
C GLU A 217 -8.84 8.57 -10.68
N ARG A 218 -8.25 8.10 -11.78
CA ARG A 218 -8.68 6.91 -12.53
C ARG A 218 -7.49 5.97 -12.70
N MET A 219 -7.17 5.28 -11.62
CA MET A 219 -6.11 4.28 -11.60
C MET A 219 -6.65 2.97 -12.17
N ALA A 220 -5.84 2.35 -13.01
CA ALA A 220 -6.02 0.97 -13.47
C ALA A 220 -4.71 0.20 -13.33
N GLY A 221 -4.80 -1.11 -13.24
CA GLY A 221 -3.61 -1.93 -13.05
C GLY A 221 -3.88 -3.43 -13.05
N THR A 222 -2.82 -4.18 -12.86
CA THR A 222 -2.87 -5.64 -12.76
C THR A 222 -1.96 -6.14 -11.67
N PHE A 223 -2.37 -7.22 -11.00
CA PHE A 223 -1.55 -7.96 -10.06
C PHE A 223 -1.36 -9.38 -10.59
N GLU A 224 -0.11 -9.78 -10.78
CA GLU A 224 0.26 -11.11 -11.25
C GLU A 224 0.20 -12.14 -10.10
N ALA A 225 0.29 -13.42 -10.48
CA ALA A 225 0.49 -14.48 -9.50
C ALA A 225 1.85 -14.32 -8.80
N PRO A 226 1.94 -14.57 -7.47
CA PRO A 226 3.18 -14.52 -6.73
C PRO A 226 4.14 -15.63 -7.19
N ARG A 227 5.45 -15.36 -7.08
CA ARG A 227 6.51 -16.31 -7.42
C ARG A 227 7.46 -16.43 -6.23
N PRO A 228 7.84 -17.64 -5.79
CA PRO A 228 8.89 -17.81 -4.79
C PRO A 228 10.20 -17.15 -5.21
N LEU A 229 10.94 -16.60 -4.25
CA LEU A 229 12.29 -16.05 -4.44
C LEU A 229 13.35 -17.14 -4.47
#